data_7c6c26f59d05f03400af00c8edcba270
#
_entry.id   7c6c26f59d05f03400af00c8edcba270
#
_cell.length_a   1.000
_cell.length_b   1.000
_cell.length_c   1.000
_cell.angle_alpha   90.00
_cell.angle_beta   90.00
_cell.angle_gamma   90.00
#
_symmetry.space_group_name_H-M   'P 1'
#
loop_
_entity.id
_entity.type
_entity.pdbx_description
1 polymer ?
#
loop_
_entity_poly.entity_id
_entity_poly.type
_entity_poly.pdbx_seq_one_letter_code
_entity_poly.pdbx_strand_id
1 'polypeptide(L)'
;RTRVMDPHLSVPPLACLPFSATGNCELQYMAGVTGLREVRYGLAGANHLKSTKDESNPYFTYDASKCIVCNRCVRACEETQGTFALTISGRGFESRVSPGQDQPFMDSECVSCGACVEACPTATLQEKTVIMLGQPEHSKITTCAYCGVGCAFKAEMKGNEVVRMVPWKDGKANECHACIKGRFAWGYATHKDRMTEPMIRKSIHDPWQVVSWDEAINYAASEFRRIQAKHGKDSIGGITSSRCTNEETYLVQKLVRAAFGNNNVDTCARVCHSPTGYGLGQTYGTSAGTQTFKSVEKADVILVIGANPSA
;
A
#
# COMPACT_ATOMS: atom_id res chain seq x y z
N ARG A 1 -10.78 -14.19 31.81
CA ARG A 1 -10.51 -14.06 30.36
C ARG A 1 -11.60 -14.78 29.54
N THR A 2 -11.95 -15.99 29.89
CA THR A 2 -12.99 -16.78 29.20
C THR A 2 -14.33 -16.04 29.14
N ARG A 3 -14.79 -15.47 30.25
CA ARG A 3 -16.08 -14.73 30.33
C ARG A 3 -16.13 -13.48 29.43
N VAL A 4 -15.00 -12.90 29.09
CA VAL A 4 -14.94 -11.74 28.17
C VAL A 4 -15.06 -12.19 26.70
N MET A 5 -14.57 -13.38 26.39
CA MET A 5 -14.64 -13.94 25.03
C MET A 5 -16.01 -14.51 24.66
N ASP A 6 -16.78 -14.97 25.66
CA ASP A 6 -18.10 -15.55 25.43
C ASP A 6 -19.05 -14.67 24.60
N PRO A 7 -19.23 -13.36 24.92
CA PRO A 7 -20.09 -12.48 24.10
C PRO A 7 -19.59 -12.35 22.65
N HIS A 8 -18.28 -12.25 22.44
CA HIS A 8 -17.72 -12.09 21.08
C HIS A 8 -17.89 -13.33 20.23
N LEU A 9 -17.89 -14.53 20.84
CA LEU A 9 -18.14 -15.79 20.13
C LEU A 9 -19.64 -16.05 19.90
N SER A 10 -20.50 -15.39 20.64
CA SER A 10 -21.95 -15.57 20.53
C SER A 10 -22.59 -14.78 19.39
N VAL A 11 -21.87 -13.80 18.81
CA VAL A 11 -22.40 -12.93 17.75
C VAL A 11 -22.22 -13.56 16.35
N PRO A 12 -21.00 -13.97 15.93
CA PRO A 12 -20.79 -14.52 14.59
C PRO A 12 -21.23 -15.97 14.48
N PRO A 13 -21.57 -16.46 13.28
CA PRO A 13 -21.83 -17.88 13.05
C PRO A 13 -20.58 -18.71 13.41
N LEU A 14 -20.78 -19.83 14.09
CA LEU A 14 -19.69 -20.74 14.50
C LEU A 14 -19.05 -21.53 13.33
N ALA A 15 -19.57 -21.41 12.12
CA ALA A 15 -19.05 -22.04 10.91
C ALA A 15 -17.74 -21.38 10.44
N CYS A 16 -16.71 -21.40 11.30
CA CYS A 16 -15.43 -20.73 11.02
C CYS A 16 -14.59 -21.44 9.92
N LEU A 17 -14.79 -22.74 9.69
CA LEU A 17 -13.97 -23.52 8.75
C LEU A 17 -14.08 -23.07 7.29
N PRO A 18 -15.25 -22.67 6.74
CA PRO A 18 -15.35 -22.20 5.37
C PRO A 18 -14.97 -20.72 5.17
N PHE A 19 -14.49 -20.04 6.21
CA PHE A 19 -14.15 -18.63 6.08
C PHE A 19 -12.79 -18.45 5.40
N SER A 20 -12.73 -17.47 4.49
CA SER A 20 -11.51 -17.05 3.81
C SER A 20 -10.39 -16.56 4.75
N ALA A 21 -10.71 -16.25 6.00
CA ALA A 21 -9.76 -15.86 7.04
C ALA A 21 -9.38 -17.00 8.00
N THR A 22 -9.75 -18.25 7.72
CA THR A 22 -9.35 -19.38 8.56
C THR A 22 -7.82 -19.49 8.63
N GLY A 23 -7.28 -19.59 9.86
CA GLY A 23 -5.84 -19.53 10.12
C GLY A 23 -5.26 -18.11 10.25
N ASN A 24 -6.03 -17.06 9.89
CA ASN A 24 -5.64 -15.65 10.02
C ASN A 24 -6.80 -14.85 10.67
N CYS A 25 -7.43 -15.41 11.67
CA CYS A 25 -8.52 -14.78 12.42
C CYS A 25 -8.14 -14.74 13.91
N GLU A 26 -7.95 -13.53 14.43
CA GLU A 26 -7.58 -13.32 15.83
C GLU A 26 -8.62 -13.89 16.81
N LEU A 27 -9.91 -13.83 16.44
CA LEU A 27 -10.97 -14.42 17.25
C LEU A 27 -10.83 -15.93 17.39
N GLN A 28 -10.52 -16.64 16.28
CA GLN A 28 -10.25 -18.09 16.31
C GLN A 28 -9.05 -18.42 17.19
N TYR A 29 -7.97 -17.65 17.04
CA TYR A 29 -6.77 -17.82 17.85
C TYR A 29 -7.07 -17.63 19.34
N MET A 30 -7.77 -16.57 19.71
CA MET A 30 -8.12 -16.27 21.11
C MET A 30 -9.10 -17.28 21.69
N ALA A 31 -10.03 -17.81 20.91
CA ALA A 31 -10.89 -18.93 21.34
C ALA A 31 -10.05 -20.18 21.67
N GLY A 32 -9.04 -20.47 20.85
CA GLY A 32 -8.08 -21.55 21.10
C GLY A 32 -7.30 -21.34 22.40
N VAL A 33 -6.72 -20.17 22.59
CA VAL A 33 -5.92 -19.79 23.78
C VAL A 33 -6.75 -19.84 25.07
N THR A 34 -8.03 -19.45 25.02
CA THR A 34 -8.92 -19.44 26.18
C THR A 34 -9.62 -20.79 26.44
N GLY A 35 -9.47 -21.73 25.52
CA GLY A 35 -10.07 -23.06 25.62
C GLY A 35 -11.59 -23.10 25.43
N LEU A 36 -12.17 -22.00 24.89
CA LEU A 36 -13.61 -21.94 24.59
C LEU A 36 -13.94 -22.86 23.40
N ARG A 37 -14.95 -23.72 23.59
CA ARG A 37 -15.43 -24.64 22.55
C ARG A 37 -16.93 -24.54 22.29
N GLU A 38 -17.65 -23.88 23.19
CA GLU A 38 -19.11 -23.76 23.16
C GLU A 38 -19.50 -22.29 23.36
N VAL A 39 -20.60 -21.90 22.76
CA VAL A 39 -21.19 -20.55 22.94
C VAL A 39 -22.09 -20.56 24.15
N ARG A 40 -21.87 -19.64 25.06
CA ARG A 40 -22.68 -19.51 26.27
C ARG A 40 -23.99 -18.75 26.02
N TYR A 41 -23.93 -17.72 25.18
CA TYR A 41 -25.05 -16.87 24.86
C TYR A 41 -25.38 -17.00 23.39
N GLY A 42 -26.63 -17.11 23.08
CA GLY A 42 -27.11 -17.07 21.73
C GLY A 42 -27.59 -18.39 21.17
N LEU A 43 -28.17 -18.30 20.06
CA LEU A 43 -28.90 -19.32 19.34
C LEU A 43 -27.93 -20.02 18.39
N ALA A 44 -27.19 -21.00 18.87
CA ALA A 44 -26.37 -21.89 18.04
C ALA A 44 -25.49 -21.15 17.00
N GLY A 45 -24.92 -20.02 17.35
CA GLY A 45 -24.11 -19.22 16.43
C GLY A 45 -24.87 -18.54 15.30
N ALA A 46 -26.18 -18.40 15.43
CA ALA A 46 -26.97 -17.66 14.46
C ALA A 46 -26.62 -16.18 14.54
N ASN A 47 -26.16 -15.63 13.43
CA ASN A 47 -25.99 -14.19 13.30
C ASN A 47 -27.37 -13.54 13.18
N HIS A 48 -27.64 -12.62 14.08
CA HIS A 48 -28.87 -11.84 14.10
C HIS A 48 -28.88 -10.70 13.07
N LEU A 49 -27.73 -10.40 12.45
CA LEU A 49 -27.59 -9.35 11.47
C LEU A 49 -27.90 -9.90 10.07
N LYS A 50 -29.13 -9.76 9.62
CA LYS A 50 -29.54 -10.02 8.23
C LYS A 50 -29.08 -8.84 7.34
N SER A 51 -27.79 -8.57 7.28
CA SER A 51 -27.25 -7.55 6.40
C SER A 51 -26.65 -8.17 5.14
N THR A 52 -26.84 -7.53 4.02
CA THR A 52 -26.13 -7.86 2.79
C THR A 52 -24.67 -7.48 2.93
N LYS A 53 -23.80 -8.29 2.33
CA LYS A 53 -22.36 -7.98 2.25
C LYS A 53 -22.18 -6.73 1.39
N ASP A 54 -21.46 -5.74 1.88
CA ASP A 54 -21.07 -4.56 1.10
C ASP A 54 -19.78 -4.84 0.32
N GLU A 55 -19.87 -4.75 -0.99
CA GLU A 55 -18.77 -4.91 -1.95
C GLU A 55 -18.50 -3.63 -2.75
N SER A 56 -19.08 -2.51 -2.34
CA SER A 56 -18.96 -1.22 -3.03
C SER A 56 -17.53 -0.72 -3.10
N ASN A 57 -16.74 -0.93 -2.04
CA ASN A 57 -15.33 -0.54 -2.04
C ASN A 57 -14.51 -1.40 -3.02
N PRO A 58 -13.67 -0.82 -3.89
CA PRO A 58 -12.91 -1.60 -4.88
C PRO A 58 -11.85 -2.51 -4.27
N TYR A 59 -11.38 -2.26 -3.06
CA TYR A 59 -10.22 -2.93 -2.46
C TYR A 59 -10.59 -3.96 -1.40
N PHE A 60 -11.65 -3.75 -0.66
CA PHE A 60 -12.08 -4.64 0.42
C PHE A 60 -13.59 -4.83 0.44
N THR A 61 -14.02 -5.82 1.19
CA THR A 61 -15.44 -6.12 1.43
C THR A 61 -15.78 -5.90 2.90
N TYR A 62 -17.01 -5.58 3.19
CA TYR A 62 -17.56 -5.52 4.53
C TYR A 62 -18.71 -6.51 4.68
N ASP A 63 -18.60 -7.43 5.62
CA ASP A 63 -19.59 -8.44 5.95
C ASP A 63 -19.97 -8.34 7.42
N ALA A 64 -21.03 -7.59 7.71
CA ALA A 64 -21.49 -7.38 9.08
C ALA A 64 -21.86 -8.69 9.79
N SER A 65 -22.17 -9.75 9.04
CA SER A 65 -22.49 -11.07 9.62
C SER A 65 -21.34 -11.67 10.43
N LYS A 66 -20.09 -11.25 10.18
CA LYS A 66 -18.88 -11.71 10.86
C LYS A 66 -18.38 -10.73 11.91
N CYS A 67 -19.11 -9.62 12.12
CA CYS A 67 -18.73 -8.57 13.03
C CYS A 67 -18.98 -8.99 14.49
N ILE A 68 -17.97 -8.80 15.32
CA ILE A 68 -18.05 -9.00 16.78
C ILE A 68 -18.23 -7.70 17.56
N VAL A 69 -18.46 -6.60 16.86
CA VAL A 69 -18.69 -5.24 17.40
C VAL A 69 -17.59 -4.80 18.38
N CYS A 70 -16.33 -5.19 18.11
CA CYS A 70 -15.19 -4.86 18.96
C CYS A 70 -14.73 -3.40 18.87
N ASN A 71 -15.30 -2.60 17.98
CA ASN A 71 -15.05 -1.18 17.78
C ASN A 71 -13.61 -0.81 17.28
N ARG A 72 -12.73 -1.79 17.00
CA ARG A 72 -11.35 -1.51 16.57
C ARG A 72 -11.28 -0.74 15.25
N CYS A 73 -12.14 -1.08 14.29
CA CYS A 73 -12.19 -0.41 12.99
C CYS A 73 -12.72 1.03 13.08
N VAL A 74 -13.70 1.30 13.95
CA VAL A 74 -14.21 2.65 14.20
C VAL A 74 -13.12 3.51 14.80
N ARG A 75 -12.42 3.03 15.83
CA ARG A 75 -11.28 3.74 16.42
C ARG A 75 -10.12 3.93 15.44
N ALA A 76 -9.81 2.96 14.59
CA ALA A 76 -8.80 3.13 13.56
C ALA A 76 -9.18 4.20 12.53
N CYS A 77 -10.47 4.31 12.18
CA CYS A 77 -10.98 5.35 11.30
C CYS A 77 -10.92 6.75 11.95
N GLU A 78 -11.22 6.83 13.23
CA GLU A 78 -11.22 8.07 14.03
C GLU A 78 -9.80 8.50 14.40
N GLU A 79 -9.06 7.64 15.12
CA GLU A 79 -7.80 8.00 15.76
C GLU A 79 -6.60 8.00 14.79
N THR A 80 -6.62 7.13 13.77
CA THR A 80 -5.51 7.00 12.81
C THR A 80 -5.74 7.84 11.56
N GLN A 81 -6.91 7.68 10.93
CA GLN A 81 -7.20 8.37 9.67
C GLN A 81 -7.85 9.74 9.88
N GLY A 82 -8.68 9.90 10.91
CA GLY A 82 -9.38 11.16 11.21
C GLY A 82 -10.56 11.48 10.27
N THR A 83 -11.08 10.49 9.52
CA THR A 83 -12.23 10.72 8.61
C THR A 83 -13.57 10.48 9.26
N PHE A 84 -13.63 9.76 10.38
CA PHE A 84 -14.87 9.45 11.10
C PHE A 84 -15.93 8.76 10.24
N ALA A 85 -15.50 8.03 9.19
CA ALA A 85 -16.40 7.38 8.25
C ALA A 85 -17.15 6.18 8.85
N LEU A 86 -16.72 5.67 10.00
CA LEU A 86 -17.31 4.50 10.65
C LEU A 86 -17.89 4.86 12.02
N THR A 87 -19.07 4.31 12.31
CA THR A 87 -19.73 4.43 13.61
C THR A 87 -20.37 3.09 14.01
N ILE A 88 -20.97 3.04 15.20
CA ILE A 88 -21.83 1.93 15.62
C ILE A 88 -23.28 2.35 15.45
N SER A 89 -24.04 1.59 14.70
CA SER A 89 -25.50 1.71 14.58
C SER A 89 -26.19 0.58 15.33
N GLY A 90 -27.45 0.82 15.74
CA GLY A 90 -28.24 -0.13 16.51
C GLY A 90 -27.80 -0.24 17.99
N ARG A 91 -28.37 -1.20 18.69
CA ARG A 91 -28.07 -1.49 20.10
C ARG A 91 -28.27 -2.96 20.42
N GLY A 92 -27.62 -3.42 21.49
CA GLY A 92 -27.71 -4.83 21.90
C GLY A 92 -27.21 -5.76 20.80
N PHE A 93 -27.93 -6.83 20.54
CA PHE A 93 -27.57 -7.81 19.50
C PHE A 93 -27.75 -7.28 18.06
N GLU A 94 -28.41 -6.16 17.89
CA GLU A 94 -28.56 -5.50 16.58
C GLU A 94 -27.42 -4.49 16.29
N SER A 95 -26.51 -4.32 17.25
CA SER A 95 -25.36 -3.42 17.08
C SER A 95 -24.48 -3.89 15.93
N ARG A 96 -24.13 -2.96 15.03
CA ARG A 96 -23.20 -3.21 13.95
C ARG A 96 -22.33 -1.99 13.67
N VAL A 97 -21.17 -2.21 13.06
CA VAL A 97 -20.40 -1.12 12.48
C VAL A 97 -21.13 -0.66 11.21
N SER A 98 -21.22 0.64 11.02
CA SER A 98 -21.91 1.25 9.90
C SER A 98 -21.05 2.33 9.27
N PRO A 99 -20.86 2.33 7.94
CA PRO A 99 -20.28 3.46 7.23
C PRO A 99 -21.29 4.59 7.09
N GLY A 100 -20.81 5.84 7.27
CA GLY A 100 -21.65 7.03 7.15
C GLY A 100 -22.93 6.93 7.98
N GLN A 101 -24.06 7.17 7.32
CA GLN A 101 -25.40 7.04 7.88
C GLN A 101 -26.08 5.71 7.48
N ASP A 102 -25.36 4.60 7.61
CA ASP A 102 -25.80 3.25 7.22
C ASP A 102 -25.91 3.06 5.69
N GLN A 103 -24.95 3.62 4.99
CA GLN A 103 -24.82 3.59 3.53
C GLN A 103 -23.62 2.71 3.10
N PRO A 104 -23.50 2.37 1.80
CA PRO A 104 -22.32 1.66 1.31
C PRO A 104 -21.01 2.42 1.55
N PHE A 105 -19.90 1.70 1.70
CA PHE A 105 -18.59 2.33 1.94
C PHE A 105 -18.22 3.40 0.91
N MET A 106 -18.50 3.18 -0.36
CA MET A 106 -18.19 4.15 -1.42
C MET A 106 -19.08 5.38 -1.44
N ASP A 107 -20.22 5.34 -0.78
CA ASP A 107 -21.15 6.48 -0.67
C ASP A 107 -20.93 7.27 0.64
N SER A 108 -19.98 6.80 1.49
CA SER A 108 -19.61 7.44 2.75
C SER A 108 -18.34 8.29 2.61
N GLU A 109 -17.93 8.96 3.68
CA GLU A 109 -16.68 9.75 3.75
C GLU A 109 -15.42 8.88 3.73
N CYS A 110 -15.54 7.58 3.43
CA CYS A 110 -14.42 6.65 3.42
C CYS A 110 -13.38 7.01 2.33
N VAL A 111 -12.14 7.21 2.72
CA VAL A 111 -11.00 7.47 1.81
C VAL A 111 -10.23 6.21 1.42
N SER A 112 -10.78 5.03 1.70
CA SER A 112 -10.20 3.72 1.36
C SER A 112 -8.76 3.50 1.86
N CYS A 113 -8.36 4.10 2.98
CA CYS A 113 -7.01 3.97 3.53
C CYS A 113 -6.67 2.54 4.03
N GLY A 114 -7.69 1.73 4.35
CA GLY A 114 -7.54 0.35 4.81
C GLY A 114 -7.14 0.19 6.28
N ALA A 115 -7.09 1.25 7.08
CA ALA A 115 -6.76 1.15 8.52
C ALA A 115 -7.78 0.27 9.29
N CYS A 116 -9.05 0.35 8.93
CA CYS A 116 -10.11 -0.50 9.50
C CYS A 116 -9.96 -1.98 9.11
N VAL A 117 -9.47 -2.26 7.90
CA VAL A 117 -9.22 -3.63 7.42
C VAL A 117 -8.10 -4.27 8.24
N GLU A 118 -7.00 -3.53 8.46
CA GLU A 118 -5.87 -3.98 9.28
C GLU A 118 -6.26 -4.20 10.74
N ALA A 119 -7.12 -3.34 11.27
CA ALA A 119 -7.57 -3.43 12.66
C ALA A 119 -8.60 -4.54 12.91
N CYS A 120 -9.21 -5.10 11.86
CA CYS A 120 -10.29 -6.07 11.99
C CYS A 120 -9.77 -7.44 12.44
N PRO A 121 -10.22 -7.96 13.60
CA PRO A 121 -9.76 -9.25 14.12
C PRO A 121 -10.48 -10.46 13.52
N THR A 122 -11.41 -10.23 12.60
CA THR A 122 -12.23 -11.25 11.96
C THR A 122 -12.25 -11.07 10.44
N ALA A 123 -13.07 -11.83 9.71
CA ALA A 123 -13.27 -11.66 8.27
C ALA A 123 -14.39 -10.65 7.92
N THR A 124 -14.75 -9.74 8.83
CA THR A 124 -15.77 -8.70 8.60
C THR A 124 -15.30 -7.71 7.54
N LEU A 125 -14.07 -7.21 7.68
CA LEU A 125 -13.39 -6.37 6.71
C LEU A 125 -12.21 -7.16 6.15
N GLN A 126 -12.24 -7.44 4.85
CA GLN A 126 -11.25 -8.30 4.22
C GLN A 126 -10.87 -7.78 2.84
N GLU A 127 -9.57 -7.76 2.54
CA GLU A 127 -9.08 -7.36 1.22
C GLU A 127 -9.57 -8.34 0.14
N LYS A 128 -10.03 -7.80 -1.00
CA LYS A 128 -10.51 -8.59 -2.12
C LYS A 128 -9.43 -9.49 -2.70
N THR A 129 -8.18 -9.04 -2.71
CA THR A 129 -7.03 -9.82 -3.16
C THR A 129 -6.79 -11.06 -2.30
N VAL A 130 -6.96 -10.97 -0.97
CA VAL A 130 -6.90 -12.14 -0.08
C VAL A 130 -8.04 -13.13 -0.37
N ILE A 131 -9.23 -12.62 -0.70
CA ILE A 131 -10.36 -13.48 -1.07
C ILE A 131 -10.07 -14.20 -2.39
N MET A 132 -9.47 -13.52 -3.36
CA MET A 132 -9.21 -14.05 -4.71
C MET A 132 -8.00 -14.99 -4.74
N LEU A 133 -6.89 -14.63 -4.12
CA LEU A 133 -5.62 -15.36 -4.17
C LEU A 133 -5.45 -16.36 -3.03
N GLY A 134 -6.22 -16.20 -1.95
CA GLY A 134 -6.12 -17.00 -0.73
C GLY A 134 -5.12 -16.42 0.28
N GLN A 135 -4.82 -17.18 1.32
CA GLN A 135 -3.91 -16.76 2.39
C GLN A 135 -2.46 -16.71 1.89
N PRO A 136 -1.66 -15.73 2.36
CA PRO A 136 -0.24 -15.65 2.02
C PRO A 136 0.54 -16.80 2.66
N GLU A 137 1.60 -17.22 2.00
CA GLU A 137 2.50 -18.31 2.43
C GLU A 137 3.76 -17.77 3.11
N HIS A 138 4.23 -16.62 2.68
CA HIS A 138 5.44 -15.98 3.21
C HIS A 138 5.35 -14.46 3.10
N SER A 139 6.32 -13.76 3.67
CA SER A 139 6.36 -12.30 3.59
C SER A 139 7.78 -11.76 3.47
N LYS A 140 7.92 -10.58 2.88
CA LYS A 140 9.17 -9.82 2.80
C LYS A 140 8.95 -8.38 3.23
N ILE A 141 9.88 -7.84 3.98
CA ILE A 141 9.87 -6.40 4.32
C ILE A 141 10.34 -5.61 3.10
N THR A 142 9.62 -4.57 2.77
CA THR A 142 9.92 -3.69 1.64
C THR A 142 9.54 -2.24 1.97
N THR A 143 9.95 -1.33 1.11
CA THR A 143 9.62 0.09 1.22
C THR A 143 8.66 0.48 0.10
N CYS A 144 7.68 1.31 0.42
CA CYS A 144 6.74 1.85 -0.56
C CYS A 144 7.47 2.69 -1.62
N ALA A 145 7.14 2.45 -2.89
CA ALA A 145 7.79 3.13 -4.02
C ALA A 145 7.13 4.46 -4.42
N TYR A 146 6.03 4.89 -3.74
CA TYR A 146 5.23 6.00 -4.22
C TYR A 146 5.74 7.39 -3.84
N CYS A 147 6.17 7.59 -2.60
CA CYS A 147 6.59 8.92 -2.16
C CYS A 147 7.76 8.90 -1.18
N GLY A 148 8.30 10.07 -0.87
CA GLY A 148 9.46 10.24 0.00
C GLY A 148 9.24 9.98 1.49
N VAL A 149 8.03 9.65 1.94
CA VAL A 149 7.78 9.23 3.33
C VAL A 149 8.56 7.96 3.65
N GLY A 150 8.73 7.05 2.67
CA GLY A 150 9.51 5.83 2.85
C GLY A 150 8.83 4.81 3.76
N CYS A 151 7.51 4.72 3.71
CA CYS A 151 6.73 3.77 4.51
C CYS A 151 7.22 2.33 4.32
N ALA A 152 7.46 1.65 5.43
CA ALA A 152 7.83 0.25 5.43
C ALA A 152 6.58 -0.65 5.45
N PHE A 153 6.60 -1.65 4.60
CA PHE A 153 5.55 -2.65 4.46
C PHE A 153 6.09 -4.07 4.58
N LYS A 154 5.23 -4.94 5.00
CA LYS A 154 5.37 -6.37 4.85
C LYS A 154 4.56 -6.80 3.62
N ALA A 155 5.24 -7.10 2.51
CA ALA A 155 4.62 -7.71 1.35
C ALA A 155 4.33 -9.18 1.67
N GLU A 156 3.07 -9.52 1.80
CA GLU A 156 2.61 -10.88 2.03
C GLU A 156 2.32 -11.54 0.69
N MET A 157 2.94 -12.69 0.45
CA MET A 157 3.05 -13.30 -0.86
C MET A 157 2.56 -14.75 -0.86
N LYS A 158 2.08 -15.18 -2.03
CA LYS A 158 1.80 -16.58 -2.36
C LYS A 158 2.59 -16.92 -3.63
N GLY A 159 3.54 -17.85 -3.49
CA GLY A 159 4.52 -18.04 -4.55
C GLY A 159 5.25 -16.73 -4.87
N ASN A 160 5.14 -16.26 -6.12
CA ASN A 160 5.75 -15.00 -6.57
C ASN A 160 4.73 -13.84 -6.72
N GLU A 161 3.51 -14.02 -6.26
CA GLU A 161 2.46 -12.99 -6.33
C GLU A 161 2.29 -12.30 -4.98
N VAL A 162 2.14 -10.98 -5.00
CA VAL A 162 1.77 -10.21 -3.81
C VAL A 162 0.28 -10.39 -3.56
N VAL A 163 -0.07 -10.86 -2.36
CA VAL A 163 -1.46 -11.01 -1.93
C VAL A 163 -1.97 -9.72 -1.30
N ARG A 164 -1.15 -9.12 -0.42
CA ARG A 164 -1.46 -7.83 0.20
C ARG A 164 -0.20 -7.14 0.72
N MET A 165 -0.34 -5.84 0.94
CA MET A 165 0.69 -4.99 1.55
C MET A 165 0.25 -4.56 2.94
N VAL A 166 0.87 -5.10 3.97
CA VAL A 166 0.59 -4.80 5.38
C VAL A 166 1.59 -3.79 5.89
N PRO A 167 1.18 -2.65 6.48
CA PRO A 167 2.12 -1.72 7.10
C PRO A 167 2.94 -2.43 8.17
N TRP A 168 4.27 -2.30 8.07
CA TRP A 168 5.15 -2.95 9.04
C TRP A 168 5.14 -2.16 10.35
N LYS A 169 4.80 -2.86 11.45
CA LYS A 169 4.63 -2.23 12.77
C LYS A 169 5.92 -1.61 13.34
N ASP A 170 7.09 -2.11 12.92
CA ASP A 170 8.39 -1.59 13.34
C ASP A 170 8.96 -0.57 12.33
N GLY A 171 8.16 -0.16 11.33
CA GLY A 171 8.51 0.85 10.33
C GLY A 171 8.60 2.23 10.95
N LYS A 172 9.81 2.78 11.02
CA LYS A 172 10.07 4.05 11.70
C LYS A 172 9.43 5.27 11.03
N ALA A 173 9.22 5.22 9.72
CA ALA A 173 8.65 6.34 8.97
C ALA A 173 7.13 6.42 9.06
N ASN A 174 6.46 5.28 9.13
CA ASN A 174 5.00 5.19 9.04
C ASN A 174 4.31 4.61 10.30
N GLU A 175 5.07 4.14 11.28
CA GLU A 175 4.55 3.66 12.58
C GLU A 175 3.28 2.79 12.44
N CYS A 176 3.32 1.79 11.55
CA CYS A 176 2.20 0.88 11.23
C CYS A 176 1.01 1.52 10.48
N HIS A 177 1.18 2.71 9.90
CA HIS A 177 0.13 3.37 9.11
C HIS A 177 0.42 3.31 7.61
N ALA A 178 -0.60 3.49 6.80
CA ALA A 178 -0.48 3.53 5.35
C ALA A 178 -1.60 4.35 4.72
N CYS A 179 -1.28 4.99 3.61
CA CYS A 179 -2.30 5.56 2.73
C CYS A 179 -2.80 4.48 1.73
N ILE A 180 -3.85 4.81 1.01
CA ILE A 180 -4.45 3.96 -0.03
C ILE A 180 -3.41 3.45 -1.05
N LYS A 181 -2.46 4.31 -1.49
CA LYS A 181 -1.49 3.95 -2.53
C LYS A 181 -0.55 2.84 -2.08
N GLY A 182 0.08 2.99 -0.89
CA GLY A 182 0.98 1.97 -0.38
C GLY A 182 0.30 0.64 -0.10
N ARG A 183 -0.95 0.69 0.35
CA ARG A 183 -1.71 -0.51 0.70
C ARG A 183 -2.27 -1.24 -0.51
N PHE A 184 -2.81 -0.53 -1.50
CA PHE A 184 -3.62 -1.17 -2.55
C PHE A 184 -3.09 -0.98 -3.97
N ALA A 185 -2.22 -0.01 -4.23
CA ALA A 185 -1.79 0.32 -5.58
C ALA A 185 -0.51 -0.40 -6.05
N TRP A 186 -0.18 -1.54 -5.49
CA TRP A 186 1.01 -2.34 -5.82
C TRP A 186 0.82 -3.23 -7.08
N GLY A 187 -0.41 -3.32 -7.61
CA GLY A 187 -0.72 -4.19 -8.75
C GLY A 187 0.11 -3.93 -10.01
N TYR A 188 0.74 -2.76 -10.14
CA TYR A 188 1.65 -2.46 -11.25
C TYR A 188 2.86 -3.42 -11.29
N ALA A 189 3.28 -3.98 -10.15
CA ALA A 189 4.46 -4.83 -10.06
C ALA A 189 4.27 -6.18 -10.77
N THR A 190 3.04 -6.69 -10.77
CA THR A 190 2.67 -8.00 -11.35
C THR A 190 1.60 -7.88 -12.44
N HIS A 191 1.40 -6.67 -12.99
CA HIS A 191 0.39 -6.46 -14.04
C HIS A 191 0.70 -7.29 -15.30
N LYS A 192 -0.33 -7.88 -15.90
CA LYS A 192 -0.19 -8.74 -17.08
C LYS A 192 0.48 -8.05 -18.29
N ASP A 193 0.31 -6.74 -18.41
CA ASP A 193 0.89 -5.95 -19.52
C ASP A 193 2.30 -5.43 -19.17
N ARG A 194 2.89 -5.86 -18.04
CA ARG A 194 4.25 -5.49 -17.69
C ARG A 194 5.23 -6.13 -18.66
N MET A 195 6.15 -5.34 -19.21
CA MET A 195 7.24 -5.85 -20.04
C MET A 195 8.19 -6.68 -19.17
N THR A 196 8.34 -7.96 -19.50
CA THR A 196 9.20 -8.92 -18.81
C THR A 196 10.44 -9.28 -19.63
N GLU A 197 10.41 -9.01 -20.93
CA GLU A 197 11.48 -9.32 -21.88
C GLU A 197 11.98 -8.05 -22.57
N PRO A 198 13.26 -7.96 -22.93
CA PRO A 198 13.78 -6.87 -23.70
C PRO A 198 13.18 -6.86 -25.10
N MET A 199 12.92 -5.66 -25.62
CA MET A 199 12.33 -5.47 -26.94
C MET A 199 13.07 -4.41 -27.72
N ILE A 200 13.24 -4.61 -29.03
CA ILE A 200 13.79 -3.64 -29.95
C ILE A 200 12.82 -3.35 -31.10
N ARG A 201 12.95 -2.19 -31.71
CA ARG A 201 12.29 -1.84 -32.96
C ARG A 201 13.21 -0.96 -33.81
N LYS A 202 13.12 -1.07 -35.13
CA LYS A 202 13.98 -0.31 -36.04
C LYS A 202 13.55 1.14 -36.21
N SER A 203 12.25 1.40 -36.19
CA SER A 203 11.69 2.74 -36.26
C SER A 203 10.52 2.90 -35.31
N ILE A 204 10.08 4.15 -35.07
CA ILE A 204 8.94 4.45 -34.20
C ILE A 204 7.61 3.87 -34.72
N HIS A 205 7.55 3.55 -36.00
CA HIS A 205 6.35 2.99 -36.63
C HIS A 205 6.35 1.46 -36.73
N ASP A 206 7.49 0.83 -36.43
CA ASP A 206 7.61 -0.62 -36.44
C ASP A 206 7.09 -1.24 -35.14
N PRO A 207 6.54 -2.46 -35.18
CA PRO A 207 6.16 -3.19 -34.00
C PRO A 207 7.40 -3.57 -33.16
N TRP A 208 7.21 -3.64 -31.86
CA TRP A 208 8.23 -4.12 -30.94
C TRP A 208 8.48 -5.62 -31.17
N GLN A 209 9.74 -6.01 -31.18
CA GLN A 209 10.20 -7.40 -31.33
C GLN A 209 10.90 -7.81 -30.03
N VAL A 210 10.45 -8.90 -29.42
CA VAL A 210 11.10 -9.50 -28.27
C VAL A 210 12.43 -10.11 -28.71
N VAL A 211 13.49 -9.82 -27.97
CA VAL A 211 14.87 -10.28 -28.26
C VAL A 211 15.55 -10.76 -26.97
N SER A 212 16.72 -11.40 -27.11
CA SER A 212 17.53 -11.74 -25.95
C SER A 212 18.18 -10.49 -25.32
N TRP A 213 18.57 -10.59 -24.05
CA TRP A 213 19.33 -9.53 -23.37
C TRP A 213 20.63 -9.20 -24.09
N ASP A 214 21.36 -10.20 -24.59
CA ASP A 214 22.61 -9.99 -25.31
C ASP A 214 22.39 -9.22 -26.62
N GLU A 215 21.33 -9.55 -27.34
CA GLU A 215 20.96 -8.84 -28.55
C GLU A 215 20.56 -7.39 -28.27
N ALA A 216 19.72 -7.15 -27.25
CA ALA A 216 19.30 -5.81 -26.86
C ALA A 216 20.48 -4.93 -26.43
N ILE A 217 21.40 -5.47 -25.60
CA ILE A 217 22.58 -4.76 -25.13
C ILE A 217 23.54 -4.45 -26.29
N ASN A 218 23.80 -5.41 -27.16
CA ASN A 218 24.64 -5.23 -28.32
C ASN A 218 24.05 -4.19 -29.30
N TYR A 219 22.75 -4.23 -29.53
CA TYR A 219 22.05 -3.23 -30.33
C TYR A 219 22.21 -1.83 -29.73
N ALA A 220 21.90 -1.64 -28.46
CA ALA A 220 22.07 -0.36 -27.77
C ALA A 220 23.52 0.14 -27.80
N ALA A 221 24.49 -0.73 -27.53
CA ALA A 221 25.90 -0.37 -27.55
C ALA A 221 26.39 0.05 -28.94
N SER A 222 25.94 -0.64 -30.00
CA SER A 222 26.27 -0.30 -31.38
C SER A 222 25.69 1.05 -31.79
N GLU A 223 24.46 1.33 -31.41
CA GLU A 223 23.81 2.62 -31.69
C GLU A 223 24.47 3.79 -30.93
N PHE A 224 24.83 3.61 -29.68
CA PHE A 224 25.59 4.62 -28.93
C PHE A 224 26.94 4.93 -29.61
N ARG A 225 27.69 3.90 -30.03
CA ARG A 225 28.95 4.09 -30.77
C ARG A 225 28.73 4.82 -32.09
N ARG A 226 27.69 4.45 -32.84
CA ARG A 226 27.33 5.09 -34.12
C ARG A 226 27.01 6.57 -33.91
N ILE A 227 26.24 6.91 -32.90
CA ILE A 227 25.87 8.29 -32.57
C ILE A 227 27.12 9.08 -32.17
N GLN A 228 27.97 8.57 -31.29
CA GLN A 228 29.19 9.24 -30.88
C GLN A 228 30.19 9.43 -32.03
N ALA A 229 30.32 8.45 -32.93
CA ALA A 229 31.16 8.59 -34.11
C ALA A 229 30.69 9.69 -35.04
N LYS A 230 29.36 9.89 -35.15
CA LYS A 230 28.77 10.91 -36.02
C LYS A 230 28.72 12.31 -35.40
N HIS A 231 28.45 12.41 -34.10
CA HIS A 231 28.10 13.68 -33.43
C HIS A 231 29.05 14.05 -32.28
N GLY A 232 30.07 13.25 -32.00
CA GLY A 232 31.04 13.49 -30.94
C GLY A 232 30.62 12.91 -29.57
N LYS A 233 31.54 12.95 -28.62
CA LYS A 233 31.37 12.33 -27.30
C LYS A 233 30.24 12.94 -26.47
N ASP A 234 29.98 14.25 -26.62
CA ASP A 234 29.01 14.97 -25.84
C ASP A 234 27.54 14.80 -26.34
N SER A 235 27.37 14.00 -27.41
CA SER A 235 26.04 13.76 -27.98
C SER A 235 25.16 12.80 -27.15
N ILE A 236 25.73 12.15 -26.13
CA ILE A 236 25.04 11.21 -25.25
C ILE A 236 25.16 11.68 -23.82
N GLY A 237 24.08 11.53 -23.06
CA GLY A 237 24.02 11.77 -21.64
C GLY A 237 23.23 10.71 -20.89
N GLY A 238 23.15 10.82 -19.58
CA GLY A 238 22.37 9.97 -18.68
C GLY A 238 21.48 10.79 -17.75
N ILE A 239 20.26 10.36 -17.59
CA ILE A 239 19.32 10.93 -16.61
C ILE A 239 18.82 9.81 -15.70
N THR A 240 18.89 10.05 -14.40
CA THR A 240 18.37 9.16 -13.37
C THR A 240 17.11 9.72 -12.74
N SER A 241 16.51 8.96 -11.85
CA SER A 241 15.34 9.38 -11.09
C SER A 241 15.62 9.35 -9.59
N SER A 242 14.96 10.21 -8.84
CA SER A 242 14.94 10.13 -7.37
C SER A 242 14.23 8.87 -6.85
N ARG A 243 13.59 8.12 -7.73
CA ARG A 243 12.96 6.82 -7.43
C ARG A 243 13.82 5.60 -7.76
N CYS A 244 15.03 5.84 -8.29
CA CYS A 244 16.03 4.80 -8.50
C CYS A 244 16.77 4.52 -7.20
N THR A 245 17.33 3.31 -7.09
CA THR A 245 18.25 2.98 -6.01
C THR A 245 19.57 3.74 -6.17
N ASN A 246 20.35 3.80 -5.10
CA ASN A 246 21.70 4.40 -5.16
C ASN A 246 22.60 3.67 -6.15
N GLU A 247 22.46 2.35 -6.23
CA GLU A 247 23.22 1.48 -7.13
C GLU A 247 22.91 1.81 -8.61
N GLU A 248 21.63 1.94 -8.94
CA GLU A 248 21.19 2.32 -10.31
C GLU A 248 21.73 3.69 -10.69
N THR A 249 21.61 4.67 -9.80
CA THR A 249 22.12 6.03 -10.03
C THR A 249 23.63 6.04 -10.22
N TYR A 250 24.36 5.30 -9.40
CA TYR A 250 25.81 5.13 -9.52
C TYR A 250 26.19 4.48 -10.85
N LEU A 251 25.49 3.42 -11.26
CA LEU A 251 25.77 2.70 -12.50
C LEU A 251 25.56 3.56 -13.75
N VAL A 252 24.50 4.38 -13.79
CA VAL A 252 24.26 5.35 -14.89
C VAL A 252 25.40 6.37 -14.94
N GLN A 253 25.80 6.93 -13.82
CA GLN A 253 26.91 7.89 -13.77
C GLN A 253 28.23 7.24 -14.23
N LYS A 254 28.50 6.02 -13.78
CA LYS A 254 29.68 5.25 -14.19
C LYS A 254 29.66 4.96 -15.69
N LEU A 255 28.52 4.54 -16.26
CA LEU A 255 28.36 4.28 -17.68
C LEU A 255 28.69 5.54 -18.51
N VAL A 256 28.11 6.67 -18.17
CA VAL A 256 28.33 7.93 -18.91
C VAL A 256 29.79 8.37 -18.84
N ARG A 257 30.40 8.35 -17.66
CA ARG A 257 31.79 8.78 -17.48
C ARG A 257 32.79 7.81 -18.09
N ALA A 258 32.63 6.49 -17.85
CA ALA A 258 33.61 5.51 -18.26
C ALA A 258 33.42 5.04 -19.72
N ALA A 259 32.19 4.82 -20.17
CA ALA A 259 31.91 4.32 -21.53
C ALA A 259 31.72 5.44 -22.56
N PHE A 260 31.01 6.52 -22.21
CA PHE A 260 30.76 7.61 -23.14
C PHE A 260 31.82 8.70 -23.10
N GLY A 261 32.63 8.76 -22.02
CA GLY A 261 33.78 9.67 -21.90
C GLY A 261 33.40 11.13 -21.70
N ASN A 262 32.24 11.41 -21.10
CA ASN A 262 31.77 12.75 -20.76
C ASN A 262 31.14 12.80 -19.35
N ASN A 263 30.64 13.96 -18.93
CA ASN A 263 29.99 14.13 -17.63
C ASN A 263 28.55 14.67 -17.76
N ASN A 264 27.88 14.35 -18.87
CA ASN A 264 26.50 14.76 -19.13
C ASN A 264 25.52 13.89 -18.35
N VAL A 265 25.56 14.00 -17.04
CA VAL A 265 24.70 13.24 -16.11
C VAL A 265 23.88 14.18 -15.27
N ASP A 266 22.59 13.94 -15.19
CA ASP A 266 21.69 14.67 -14.33
C ASP A 266 20.59 13.75 -13.76
N THR A 267 19.71 14.32 -12.96
CA THR A 267 18.60 13.62 -12.33
C THR A 267 17.32 14.44 -12.42
N CYS A 268 16.18 13.81 -12.21
CA CYS A 268 14.88 14.48 -12.16
C CYS A 268 14.86 15.63 -11.13
N ALA A 269 15.70 15.60 -10.11
CA ALA A 269 15.83 16.64 -9.10
C ALA A 269 16.07 18.04 -9.68
N ARG A 270 16.70 18.15 -10.86
CA ARG A 270 16.98 19.41 -11.56
C ARG A 270 15.75 20.31 -11.65
N VAL A 271 14.60 19.75 -11.99
CA VAL A 271 13.33 20.47 -12.15
C VAL A 271 12.27 20.08 -11.12
N CYS A 272 12.53 19.05 -10.33
CA CYS A 272 11.60 18.53 -9.33
C CYS A 272 11.69 19.32 -8.00
N HIS A 273 12.81 19.16 -7.28
CA HIS A 273 12.99 19.77 -5.96
C HIS A 273 14.23 20.67 -5.82
N SER A 274 15.12 20.71 -6.79
CA SER A 274 16.27 21.64 -6.75
C SER A 274 15.86 23.11 -6.68
N PRO A 275 14.81 23.58 -7.37
CA PRO A 275 14.30 24.93 -7.18
C PRO A 275 13.84 25.20 -5.74
N THR A 276 13.13 24.24 -5.12
CA THR A 276 12.73 24.32 -3.72
C THR A 276 13.94 24.31 -2.79
N GLY A 277 14.93 23.43 -3.05
CA GLY A 277 16.17 23.38 -2.28
C GLY A 277 16.96 24.70 -2.35
N TYR A 278 17.01 25.32 -3.52
CA TYR A 278 17.59 26.65 -3.67
C TYR A 278 16.81 27.70 -2.86
N GLY A 279 15.49 27.75 -3.00
CA GLY A 279 14.63 28.66 -2.26
C GLY A 279 14.77 28.55 -0.75
N LEU A 280 14.75 27.30 -0.23
CA LEU A 280 14.98 27.02 1.18
C LEU A 280 16.38 27.47 1.65
N GLY A 281 17.41 27.23 0.84
CA GLY A 281 18.78 27.70 1.11
C GLY A 281 18.89 29.22 1.22
N GLN A 282 18.16 29.97 0.38
CA GLN A 282 18.14 31.41 0.41
C GLN A 282 17.34 31.98 1.61
N THR A 283 16.28 31.26 2.07
CA THR A 283 15.39 31.78 3.12
C THR A 283 15.76 31.27 4.50
N TYR A 284 16.14 30.00 4.63
CA TYR A 284 16.41 29.33 5.91
C TYR A 284 17.88 28.92 6.10
N GLY A 285 18.72 29.11 5.09
CA GLY A 285 20.13 28.72 5.15
C GLY A 285 20.36 27.20 5.00
N THR A 286 19.33 26.41 4.71
CA THR A 286 19.41 24.97 4.47
C THR A 286 18.50 24.55 3.35
N SER A 287 18.94 23.61 2.52
CA SER A 287 18.17 23.10 1.38
C SER A 287 17.27 21.90 1.71
N ALA A 288 17.09 21.60 2.99
CA ALA A 288 16.25 20.50 3.46
C ALA A 288 15.06 20.99 4.28
N GLY A 289 14.05 20.14 4.44
CA GLY A 289 12.94 20.39 5.36
C GLY A 289 13.45 20.51 6.79
N THR A 290 13.02 21.56 7.50
CA THR A 290 13.45 21.90 8.86
C THR A 290 12.49 21.37 9.93
N GLN A 291 11.39 20.74 9.52
CA GLN A 291 10.32 20.27 10.38
C GLN A 291 10.23 18.73 10.36
N THR A 292 9.77 18.16 11.47
CA THR A 292 9.36 16.76 11.55
C THR A 292 7.85 16.62 11.36
N PHE A 293 7.35 15.44 11.05
CA PHE A 293 5.90 15.19 10.97
C PHE A 293 5.20 15.55 12.30
N LYS A 294 5.83 15.27 13.45
CA LYS A 294 5.30 15.64 14.78
C LYS A 294 5.21 17.15 15.01
N SER A 295 5.93 17.95 14.25
CA SER A 295 5.81 19.42 14.34
C SER A 295 4.51 19.91 13.74
N VAL A 296 3.94 19.18 12.76
CA VAL A 296 2.65 19.52 12.14
C VAL A 296 1.53 19.43 13.18
N GLU A 297 1.56 18.41 14.03
CA GLU A 297 0.57 18.23 15.12
C GLU A 297 0.58 19.38 16.16
N LYS A 298 1.68 20.11 16.27
CA LYS A 298 1.87 21.19 17.24
C LYS A 298 1.72 22.59 16.64
N ALA A 299 1.43 22.66 15.33
CA ALA A 299 1.29 23.94 14.65
C ALA A 299 -0.08 24.56 14.91
N ASP A 300 -0.12 25.82 15.32
CA ASP A 300 -1.38 26.57 15.50
C ASP A 300 -2.01 26.95 14.16
N VAL A 301 -1.19 27.06 13.11
CA VAL A 301 -1.65 27.38 11.74
C VAL A 301 -0.89 26.53 10.74
N ILE A 302 -1.61 25.90 9.82
CA ILE A 302 -1.05 25.10 8.71
C ILE A 302 -1.55 25.67 7.39
N LEU A 303 -0.60 26.06 6.52
CA LEU A 303 -0.90 26.51 5.16
C LEU A 303 -0.62 25.38 4.16
N VAL A 304 -1.67 24.94 3.46
CA VAL A 304 -1.59 23.89 2.44
C VAL A 304 -1.77 24.52 1.06
N ILE A 305 -0.77 24.39 0.20
CA ILE A 305 -0.78 24.96 -1.16
C ILE A 305 -0.38 23.87 -2.16
N GLY A 306 -1.28 23.55 -3.10
CA GLY A 306 -1.02 22.60 -4.19
C GLY A 306 -0.70 21.18 -3.73
N ALA A 307 -1.08 20.81 -2.51
CA ALA A 307 -0.86 19.49 -1.94
C ALA A 307 -2.20 18.76 -1.73
N ASN A 308 -2.17 17.44 -1.86
CA ASN A 308 -3.30 16.57 -1.52
C ASN A 308 -2.82 15.47 -0.58
N PRO A 309 -2.77 15.72 0.74
CA PRO A 309 -2.26 14.76 1.71
C PRO A 309 -3.18 13.55 1.94
N SER A 310 -4.43 13.62 1.48
CA SER A 310 -5.40 12.52 1.60
C SER A 310 -5.42 11.56 0.39
N ALA A 311 -4.68 11.84 -0.66
CA ALA A 311 -4.67 11.06 -1.90
C ALA A 311 -3.57 10.00 -1.95
#